data_bc3c8bf842478d842ae600038cff2e57
#
_entry.id   bc3c8bf842478d842ae600038cff2e57
#
_cell.length_a   1.000
_cell.length_b   1.000
_cell.length_c   1.000
_cell.angle_alpha   90.00
_cell.angle_beta   90.00
_cell.angle_gamma   90.00
#
_symmetry.space_group_name_H-M   'P 1'
#
loop_
_entity.id
_entity.type
_entity.pdbx_description
1 polymer ?
#
loop_
_entity_poly.entity_id
_entity_poly.type
_entity_poly.pdbx_seq_one_letter_code
_entity_poly.pdbx_strand_id
1 'polypeptide(L)'
;MKLFQYLYYFFRSLHYRGFKHTFHLLKHEGKFEKQLGINTHSIVNFNKLTLAGQDSDQNHHYQGASYYILFSILSKLPENTKVKPFIDFGSGKGRAIFVAEQCGFTHLIGVDIAKELVEDATENKRVYLKKNDDSEIHFLFKDATQFQIPNDAAVFYFFNPFGPEVLQAVVTNIKKSVEEFPREIYCIYLNPKYKAVFEQNGFRVFYTEKNKRYLEGIIYKY
;
A
#
# COMPACT_ATOMS: atom_id res chain seq x y z
N MET A 1 -14.18 5.99 -25.25
CA MET A 1 -13.61 4.84 -24.52
C MET A 1 -13.54 5.08 -23.00
N LYS A 2 -12.98 6.20 -22.49
CA LYS A 2 -12.87 6.48 -21.04
C LYS A 2 -14.20 6.50 -20.28
N LEU A 3 -15.27 7.12 -20.82
CA LEU A 3 -16.56 7.24 -20.13
C LEU A 3 -17.25 5.88 -19.86
N PHE A 4 -17.26 4.98 -20.84
CA PHE A 4 -17.81 3.62 -20.67
C PHE A 4 -17.05 2.82 -19.60
N GLN A 5 -15.75 3.00 -19.54
CA GLN A 5 -14.90 2.36 -18.53
C GLN A 5 -15.21 2.88 -17.11
N TYR A 6 -15.40 4.20 -16.96
CA TYR A 6 -15.83 4.80 -15.68
C TYR A 6 -17.21 4.31 -15.24
N LEU A 7 -18.17 4.26 -16.14
CA LEU A 7 -19.52 3.75 -15.87
C LEU A 7 -19.48 2.26 -15.45
N TYR A 8 -18.70 1.45 -16.15
CA TYR A 8 -18.51 0.04 -15.78
C TYR A 8 -17.95 -0.12 -14.35
N TYR A 9 -16.88 0.59 -14.01
CA TYR A 9 -16.31 0.52 -12.66
C TYR A 9 -17.25 1.08 -11.59
N PHE A 10 -18.02 2.12 -11.91
CA PHE A 10 -19.03 2.67 -11.02
C PHE A 10 -20.14 1.64 -10.71
N PHE A 11 -20.75 1.05 -11.73
CA PHE A 11 -21.80 0.03 -11.55
C PHE A 11 -21.27 -1.23 -10.89
N ARG A 12 -20.06 -1.65 -11.22
CA ARG A 12 -19.37 -2.76 -10.54
C ARG A 12 -19.18 -2.46 -9.05
N SER A 13 -18.73 -1.26 -8.70
CA SER A 13 -18.59 -0.84 -7.32
C SER A 13 -19.93 -0.82 -6.58
N LEU A 14 -20.99 -0.30 -7.20
CA LEU A 14 -22.34 -0.32 -6.65
C LEU A 14 -22.81 -1.77 -6.35
N HIS A 15 -22.57 -2.69 -7.27
CA HIS A 15 -22.98 -4.08 -7.11
C HIS A 15 -22.24 -4.77 -5.95
N TYR A 16 -20.92 -4.66 -5.89
CA TYR A 16 -20.08 -5.38 -4.92
C TYR A 16 -19.96 -4.68 -3.57
N ARG A 17 -19.88 -3.35 -3.55
CA ARG A 17 -19.63 -2.53 -2.35
C ARG A 17 -20.89 -1.80 -1.82
N GLY A 18 -21.91 -1.60 -2.68
CA GLY A 18 -23.13 -0.89 -2.37
C GLY A 18 -23.04 0.63 -2.54
N PHE A 19 -24.21 1.28 -2.58
CA PHE A 19 -24.37 2.70 -2.89
C PHE A 19 -23.60 3.61 -1.91
N LYS A 20 -23.85 3.43 -0.61
CA LYS A 20 -23.24 4.25 0.45
C LYS A 20 -21.70 4.22 0.38
N HIS A 21 -21.13 3.03 0.23
CA HIS A 21 -19.68 2.86 0.17
C HIS A 21 -19.09 3.42 -1.12
N THR A 22 -19.72 3.14 -2.28
CA THR A 22 -19.28 3.69 -3.57
C THR A 22 -19.28 5.21 -3.58
N PHE A 23 -20.31 5.84 -2.98
CA PHE A 23 -20.38 7.28 -2.87
C PHE A 23 -19.29 7.87 -1.95
N HIS A 24 -19.00 7.21 -0.83
CA HIS A 24 -17.89 7.61 0.05
C HIS A 24 -16.53 7.52 -0.67
N LEU A 25 -16.28 6.45 -1.43
CA LEU A 25 -15.06 6.32 -2.22
C LEU A 25 -14.87 7.53 -3.15
N LEU A 26 -15.89 7.87 -3.93
CA LEU A 26 -15.81 8.98 -4.89
C LEU A 26 -15.64 10.34 -4.21
N LYS A 27 -16.34 10.58 -3.11
CA LYS A 27 -16.30 11.85 -2.39
C LYS A 27 -14.93 12.13 -1.75
N HIS A 28 -14.25 11.11 -1.26
CA HIS A 28 -13.01 11.27 -0.51
C HIS A 28 -11.76 11.33 -1.38
N GLU A 29 -11.76 10.70 -2.57
CA GLU A 29 -10.57 10.62 -3.44
C GLU A 29 -10.01 12.02 -3.82
N GLY A 30 -10.83 12.87 -4.43
CA GLY A 30 -10.34 14.18 -4.90
C GLY A 30 -10.13 15.22 -3.80
N LYS A 31 -10.85 15.08 -2.67
CA LYS A 31 -10.74 16.03 -1.56
C LYS A 31 -9.39 15.92 -0.86
N PHE A 32 -8.94 14.69 -0.63
CA PHE A 32 -7.74 14.40 0.17
C PHE A 32 -6.46 14.86 -0.54
N GLU A 33 -6.31 14.54 -1.82
CA GLU A 33 -5.15 14.99 -2.62
C GLU A 33 -5.06 16.52 -2.70
N LYS A 34 -6.21 17.18 -2.88
CA LYS A 34 -6.26 18.65 -2.91
C LYS A 34 -5.85 19.28 -1.56
N GLN A 35 -6.25 18.66 -0.44
CA GLN A 35 -5.88 19.14 0.89
C GLN A 35 -4.39 18.98 1.16
N LEU A 36 -3.79 17.86 0.74
CA LEU A 36 -2.38 17.57 0.92
C LEU A 36 -1.48 18.25 -0.13
N GLY A 37 -2.04 18.63 -1.27
CA GLY A 37 -1.32 19.21 -2.40
C GLY A 37 -0.49 18.18 -3.18
N ILE A 38 -0.80 16.88 -3.05
CA ILE A 38 -0.10 15.77 -3.69
C ILE A 38 -0.90 15.22 -4.88
N ASN A 39 -0.23 14.49 -5.77
CA ASN A 39 -0.84 13.82 -6.91
C ASN A 39 -0.47 12.34 -6.93
N THR A 40 -1.38 11.50 -6.46
CA THR A 40 -1.18 10.05 -6.41
C THR A 40 -2.16 9.25 -7.28
N HIS A 41 -3.06 9.93 -8.03
CA HIS A 41 -4.11 9.26 -8.82
C HIS A 41 -3.78 9.09 -10.30
N SER A 42 -2.75 9.75 -10.82
CA SER A 42 -2.42 9.67 -12.24
C SER A 42 -1.98 8.26 -12.64
N ILE A 43 -2.67 7.71 -13.64
CA ILE A 43 -2.35 6.38 -14.21
C ILE A 43 -1.01 6.49 -14.96
N VAL A 44 -0.06 5.64 -14.61
CA VAL A 44 1.22 5.50 -15.32
C VAL A 44 1.20 4.22 -16.12
N ASN A 45 1.67 4.31 -17.38
CA ASN A 45 1.80 3.14 -18.24
C ASN A 45 3.14 2.45 -17.97
N PHE A 46 3.10 1.22 -17.49
CA PHE A 46 4.29 0.44 -17.11
C PHE A 46 5.32 0.27 -18.25
N ASN A 47 4.90 0.25 -19.50
CA ASN A 47 5.80 0.13 -20.65
C ASN A 47 6.78 1.33 -20.82
N LYS A 48 6.65 2.36 -20.00
CA LYS A 48 7.49 3.57 -20.01
C LYS A 48 8.33 3.69 -18.75
N LEU A 49 8.35 2.69 -17.88
CA LEU A 49 9.03 2.75 -16.59
C LEU A 49 10.39 2.07 -16.62
N THR A 50 11.34 2.66 -15.91
CA THR A 50 12.66 2.07 -15.65
C THR A 50 12.58 1.23 -14.39
N LEU A 51 12.82 -0.08 -14.49
CA LEU A 51 12.68 -1.04 -13.39
C LEU A 51 14.03 -1.40 -12.76
N ALA A 52 14.05 -1.58 -11.44
CA ALA A 52 15.18 -2.12 -10.70
C ALA A 52 15.17 -3.65 -10.79
N GLY A 53 16.01 -4.25 -11.64
CA GLY A 53 16.12 -5.70 -11.81
C GLY A 53 15.65 -6.21 -13.16
N GLN A 54 15.73 -7.53 -13.36
CA GLN A 54 15.33 -8.17 -14.61
C GLN A 54 13.80 -8.27 -14.71
N ASP A 55 13.30 -8.08 -15.93
CA ASP A 55 11.90 -8.09 -16.36
C ASP A 55 10.95 -8.95 -15.52
N SER A 56 9.94 -8.31 -14.99
CA SER A 56 8.72 -9.01 -14.64
C SER A 56 7.69 -8.78 -15.74
N ASP A 57 7.35 -9.80 -16.48
CA ASP A 57 6.30 -9.86 -17.52
C ASP A 57 4.86 -9.57 -16.99
N GLN A 58 4.76 -8.93 -15.82
CA GLN A 58 3.50 -8.65 -15.17
C GLN A 58 3.12 -7.19 -15.35
N ASN A 59 2.44 -6.93 -16.46
CA ASN A 59 1.77 -5.66 -16.76
C ASN A 59 0.70 -5.31 -15.70
N HIS A 60 1.11 -4.79 -14.55
CA HIS A 60 0.18 -4.18 -13.61
C HIS A 60 0.18 -2.67 -13.83
N HIS A 61 -0.99 -2.12 -14.17
CA HIS A 61 -1.16 -0.66 -14.15
C HIS A 61 -1.06 -0.17 -12.71
N TYR A 62 -0.28 0.91 -12.49
CA TYR A 62 -0.31 1.61 -11.22
C TYR A 62 -1.74 2.04 -10.90
N GLN A 63 -2.23 1.63 -9.75
CA GLN A 63 -3.52 2.05 -9.20
C GLN A 63 -3.35 2.26 -7.69
N GLY A 64 -3.63 3.45 -7.20
CA GLY A 64 -3.64 3.72 -5.76
C GLY A 64 -4.84 3.08 -5.07
N ALA A 65 -4.63 2.59 -3.85
CA ALA A 65 -5.72 2.16 -2.97
C ALA A 65 -6.63 3.36 -2.62
N SER A 66 -7.93 3.11 -2.35
CA SER A 66 -8.82 4.18 -1.93
C SER A 66 -8.41 4.80 -0.60
N TYR A 67 -8.41 6.12 -0.50
CA TYR A 67 -8.14 6.85 0.74
C TYR A 67 -9.07 6.40 1.88
N TYR A 68 -10.35 6.21 1.59
CA TYR A 68 -11.32 5.75 2.59
C TYR A 68 -10.94 4.39 3.18
N ILE A 69 -10.55 3.44 2.33
CA ILE A 69 -10.13 2.09 2.77
C ILE A 69 -8.82 2.16 3.55
N LEU A 70 -7.87 2.97 3.10
CA LEU A 70 -6.60 3.16 3.81
C LEU A 70 -6.82 3.68 5.23
N PHE A 71 -7.60 4.74 5.43
CA PHE A 71 -7.92 5.23 6.77
C PHE A 71 -8.66 4.19 7.62
N SER A 72 -9.65 3.50 7.03
CA SER A 72 -10.40 2.46 7.73
C SER A 72 -9.50 1.35 8.24
N ILE A 73 -8.65 0.79 7.38
CA ILE A 73 -7.83 -0.36 7.76
C ILE A 73 -6.67 0.02 8.69
N LEU A 74 -6.03 1.17 8.47
CA LEU A 74 -4.93 1.64 9.33
C LEU A 74 -5.41 1.96 10.75
N SER A 75 -6.66 2.42 10.92
CA SER A 75 -7.26 2.66 12.24
C SER A 75 -7.48 1.39 13.07
N LYS A 76 -7.28 0.19 12.51
CA LYS A 76 -7.41 -1.09 13.21
C LYS A 76 -6.10 -1.59 13.81
N LEU A 77 -5.00 -0.95 13.47
CA LEU A 77 -3.69 -1.31 14.03
C LEU A 77 -3.53 -0.80 15.47
N PRO A 78 -2.80 -1.54 16.31
CA PRO A 78 -2.49 -1.09 17.67
C PRO A 78 -1.66 0.20 17.68
N GLU A 79 -1.92 1.09 18.64
CA GLU A 79 -1.25 2.40 18.75
C GLU A 79 0.28 2.29 18.89
N ASN A 80 0.79 1.27 19.57
CA ASN A 80 2.22 1.03 19.74
C ASN A 80 2.96 0.70 18.42
N THR A 81 2.24 0.41 17.34
CA THR A 81 2.85 0.20 16.01
C THR A 81 3.21 1.51 15.33
N LYS A 82 2.62 2.64 15.72
CA LYS A 82 2.79 3.94 15.05
C LYS A 82 4.19 4.55 15.19
N VAL A 83 4.90 4.18 16.26
CA VAL A 83 6.29 4.59 16.50
C VAL A 83 7.32 3.63 15.92
N LYS A 84 6.88 2.64 15.16
CA LYS A 84 7.72 1.64 14.49
C LYS A 84 7.72 1.87 12.98
N PRO A 85 8.74 1.42 12.26
CA PRO A 85 8.76 1.55 10.81
C PRO A 85 7.55 0.88 10.15
N PHE A 86 6.88 1.65 9.30
CA PHE A 86 5.84 1.25 8.37
C PHE A 86 6.44 1.13 6.97
N ILE A 87 6.32 -0.04 6.35
CA ILE A 87 6.91 -0.32 5.04
C ILE A 87 5.81 -0.58 4.02
N ASP A 88 5.79 0.22 2.95
CA ASP A 88 4.89 0.06 1.81
C ASP A 88 5.64 -0.59 0.64
N PHE A 89 5.33 -1.83 0.34
CA PHE A 89 5.90 -2.57 -0.78
C PHE A 89 5.05 -2.38 -2.05
N GLY A 90 5.66 -1.78 -3.09
CA GLY A 90 4.97 -1.28 -4.26
C GLY A 90 4.31 0.07 -3.96
N SER A 91 5.10 0.98 -3.38
CA SER A 91 4.59 2.26 -2.86
C SER A 91 4.06 3.21 -3.94
N GLY A 92 4.42 2.98 -5.20
CA GLY A 92 4.03 3.83 -6.29
C GLY A 92 4.35 5.30 -6.01
N LYS A 93 3.34 6.17 -6.11
CA LYS A 93 3.47 7.61 -5.82
C LYS A 93 3.34 7.98 -4.33
N GLY A 94 3.38 7.00 -3.42
CA GLY A 94 3.44 7.19 -1.97
C GLY A 94 2.08 7.37 -1.27
N ARG A 95 0.95 7.06 -1.91
CA ARG A 95 -0.39 7.30 -1.33
C ARG A 95 -0.55 6.69 0.07
N ALA A 96 -0.22 5.42 0.26
CA ALA A 96 -0.40 4.75 1.55
C ALA A 96 0.55 5.32 2.62
N ILE A 97 1.75 5.75 2.24
CA ILE A 97 2.72 6.43 3.10
C ILE A 97 2.13 7.73 3.66
N PHE A 98 1.58 8.61 2.81
CA PHE A 98 0.99 9.87 3.28
C PHE A 98 -0.26 9.66 4.14
N VAL A 99 -1.05 8.62 3.86
CA VAL A 99 -2.20 8.27 4.71
C VAL A 99 -1.73 7.68 6.05
N ALA A 100 -0.70 6.85 6.05
CA ALA A 100 -0.14 6.29 7.29
C ALA A 100 0.42 7.41 8.20
N GLU A 101 1.10 8.40 7.63
CA GLU A 101 1.54 9.58 8.37
C GLU A 101 0.35 10.33 9.00
N GLN A 102 -0.72 10.58 8.25
CA GLN A 102 -1.94 11.19 8.79
C GLN A 102 -2.64 10.34 9.86
N CYS A 103 -2.35 9.04 9.91
CA CYS A 103 -2.79 8.13 10.98
C CYS A 103 -1.83 8.10 12.18
N GLY A 104 -0.75 8.91 12.15
CA GLY A 104 0.20 9.07 13.24
C GLY A 104 1.43 8.16 13.18
N PHE A 105 1.70 7.51 12.06
CA PHE A 105 2.98 6.82 11.86
C PHE A 105 4.10 7.83 11.61
N THR A 106 5.26 7.63 12.25
CA THR A 106 6.38 8.59 12.23
C THR A 106 7.57 8.13 11.39
N HIS A 107 7.75 6.82 11.18
CA HIS A 107 8.84 6.23 10.40
C HIS A 107 8.27 5.48 9.21
N LEU A 108 8.41 6.03 8.01
CA LEU A 108 7.68 5.59 6.83
C LEU A 108 8.64 5.31 5.66
N ILE A 109 8.59 4.10 5.11
CA ILE A 109 9.45 3.66 4.03
C ILE A 109 8.59 3.13 2.88
N GLY A 110 8.63 3.80 1.73
CA GLY A 110 8.06 3.30 0.48
C GLY A 110 9.13 2.63 -0.36
N VAL A 111 8.88 1.41 -0.81
CA VAL A 111 9.78 0.66 -1.71
C VAL A 111 9.06 0.40 -3.02
N ASP A 112 9.65 0.82 -4.14
CA ASP A 112 9.10 0.54 -5.46
C ASP A 112 10.20 0.20 -6.46
N ILE A 113 9.86 -0.69 -7.40
CA ILE A 113 10.74 -1.15 -8.46
C ILE A 113 10.81 -0.17 -9.64
N ALA A 114 9.89 0.79 -9.72
CA ALA A 114 9.77 1.74 -10.82
C ALA A 114 10.37 3.10 -10.43
N LYS A 115 11.46 3.49 -11.11
CA LYS A 115 12.19 4.72 -10.82
C LYS A 115 11.32 5.97 -10.88
N GLU A 116 10.53 6.10 -11.93
CA GLU A 116 9.67 7.27 -12.17
C GLU A 116 8.57 7.40 -11.11
N LEU A 117 8.08 6.29 -10.57
CA LEU A 117 7.10 6.31 -9.47
C LEU A 117 7.75 6.78 -8.17
N VAL A 118 8.98 6.36 -7.90
CA VAL A 118 9.77 6.83 -6.74
C VAL A 118 10.09 8.32 -6.85
N GLU A 119 10.43 8.82 -8.05
CA GLU A 119 10.64 10.24 -8.31
C GLU A 119 9.35 11.05 -8.06
N ASP A 120 8.21 10.59 -8.58
CA ASP A 120 6.91 11.21 -8.33
C ASP A 120 6.55 11.21 -6.82
N ALA A 121 6.81 10.10 -6.11
CA ALA A 121 6.60 10.00 -4.66
C ALA A 121 7.49 10.98 -3.88
N THR A 122 8.75 11.14 -4.31
CA THR A 122 9.70 12.06 -3.71
C THR A 122 9.28 13.52 -3.93
N GLU A 123 8.77 13.86 -5.11
CA GLU A 123 8.22 15.20 -5.35
C GLU A 123 6.95 15.45 -4.53
N ASN A 124 6.06 14.46 -4.45
CA ASN A 124 4.89 14.53 -3.56
C ASN A 124 5.32 14.77 -2.09
N LYS A 125 6.37 14.07 -1.61
CA LYS A 125 6.93 14.29 -0.28
C LYS A 125 7.41 15.73 -0.09
N ARG A 126 8.11 16.29 -1.07
CA ARG A 126 8.63 17.67 -1.00
C ARG A 126 7.51 18.70 -0.83
N VAL A 127 6.39 18.50 -1.53
CA VAL A 127 5.20 19.37 -1.42
C VAL A 127 4.49 19.16 -0.09
N TYR A 128 4.39 17.91 0.37
CA TYR A 128 3.73 17.50 1.60
C TYR A 128 4.45 18.01 2.84
N LEU A 129 5.77 17.84 2.94
CA LEU A 129 6.58 18.26 4.09
C LEU A 129 6.67 19.76 4.31
N LYS A 130 6.40 20.58 3.28
CA LYS A 130 6.24 22.03 3.50
C LYS A 130 5.12 22.38 4.49
N LYS A 131 4.25 21.40 4.81
CA LYS A 131 3.12 21.57 5.72
C LYS A 131 3.26 20.81 7.04
N ASN A 132 4.07 19.74 7.06
CA ASN A 132 4.23 18.81 8.19
C ASN A 132 5.70 18.41 8.31
N ASP A 133 6.39 18.82 9.38
CA ASP A 133 7.85 18.75 9.49
C ASP A 133 8.38 17.58 10.35
N ASP A 134 7.49 16.80 11.01
CA ASP A 134 7.89 15.88 12.08
C ASP A 134 8.04 14.40 11.64
N SER A 135 7.77 14.06 10.37
CA SER A 135 7.73 12.66 9.92
C SER A 135 8.97 12.28 9.11
N GLU A 136 9.54 11.13 9.43
CA GLU A 136 10.63 10.53 8.66
C GLU A 136 10.06 9.66 7.53
N ILE A 137 10.01 10.23 6.31
CA ILE A 137 9.50 9.56 5.12
C ILE A 137 10.64 9.31 4.13
N HIS A 138 10.80 8.05 3.68
CA HIS A 138 11.77 7.67 2.67
C HIS A 138 11.10 6.92 1.51
N PHE A 139 11.49 7.23 0.27
CA PHE A 139 11.10 6.46 -0.91
C PHE A 139 12.36 5.88 -1.56
N LEU A 140 12.34 4.56 -1.80
CA LEU A 140 13.50 3.80 -2.26
C LEU A 140 13.18 3.11 -3.60
N PHE A 141 14.00 3.41 -4.61
CA PHE A 141 14.04 2.68 -5.87
C PHE A 141 14.77 1.35 -5.65
N LYS A 142 14.03 0.28 -5.39
CA LYS A 142 14.62 -1.01 -5.04
C LYS A 142 13.68 -2.17 -5.32
N ASP A 143 14.26 -3.32 -5.67
CA ASP A 143 13.53 -4.60 -5.68
C ASP A 143 13.15 -4.98 -4.24
N ALA A 144 11.86 -5.22 -4.03
CA ALA A 144 11.31 -5.58 -2.72
C ALA A 144 11.90 -6.89 -2.16
N THR A 145 12.32 -7.84 -3.04
CA THR A 145 12.94 -9.10 -2.63
C THR A 145 14.35 -8.91 -2.07
N GLN A 146 14.99 -7.78 -2.36
CA GLN A 146 16.34 -7.42 -1.91
C GLN A 146 16.34 -6.31 -0.86
N PHE A 147 15.15 -5.90 -0.39
CA PHE A 147 15.06 -4.87 0.62
C PHE A 147 15.48 -5.40 2.00
N GLN A 148 16.41 -4.69 2.63
CA GLN A 148 16.83 -4.98 4.00
C GLN A 148 15.80 -4.41 4.98
N ILE A 149 15.10 -5.29 5.67
CA ILE A 149 14.04 -4.92 6.60
C ILE A 149 14.67 -4.38 7.89
N PRO A 150 14.29 -3.19 8.35
CA PRO A 150 14.72 -2.67 9.66
C PRO A 150 14.36 -3.64 10.79
N ASN A 151 15.27 -3.82 11.74
CA ASN A 151 15.15 -4.82 12.80
C ASN A 151 13.93 -4.62 13.72
N ASP A 152 13.42 -3.40 13.76
CA ASP A 152 12.27 -2.99 14.57
C ASP A 152 11.01 -2.71 13.74
N ALA A 153 11.02 -2.95 12.42
CA ALA A 153 9.86 -2.75 11.53
C ALA A 153 8.68 -3.62 11.97
N ALA A 154 7.51 -3.00 12.17
CA ALA A 154 6.35 -3.69 12.71
C ALA A 154 5.14 -3.72 11.76
N VAL A 155 5.07 -2.86 10.75
CA VAL A 155 3.94 -2.81 9.82
C VAL A 155 4.43 -2.90 8.39
N PHE A 156 3.84 -3.84 7.65
CA PHE A 156 4.12 -4.08 6.23
C PHE A 156 2.82 -3.94 5.45
N TYR A 157 2.82 -3.13 4.41
CA TYR A 157 1.64 -2.85 3.60
C TYR A 157 1.84 -3.31 2.16
N PHE A 158 0.77 -3.88 1.59
CA PHE A 158 0.71 -4.39 0.23
C PHE A 158 -0.65 -4.05 -0.41
N PHE A 159 -0.66 -3.40 -1.56
CA PHE A 159 -1.86 -3.27 -2.38
C PHE A 159 -1.77 -4.18 -3.62
N ASN A 160 -1.69 -5.49 -3.40
CA ASN A 160 -1.52 -6.50 -4.45
C ASN A 160 -0.43 -6.13 -5.49
N PRO A 161 0.79 -5.77 -5.03
CA PRO A 161 1.81 -5.18 -5.90
C PRO A 161 2.56 -6.22 -6.74
N PHE A 162 2.49 -7.51 -6.37
CA PHE A 162 3.33 -8.57 -6.92
C PHE A 162 2.54 -9.79 -7.37
N GLY A 163 3.15 -10.61 -8.26
CA GLY A 163 2.77 -12.00 -8.45
C GLY A 163 3.08 -12.88 -7.23
N PRO A 164 2.59 -14.12 -7.22
CA PRO A 164 2.69 -15.00 -6.05
C PRO A 164 4.15 -15.33 -5.68
N GLU A 165 5.04 -15.47 -6.64
CA GLU A 165 6.46 -15.83 -6.43
C GLU A 165 7.20 -14.70 -5.72
N VAL A 166 7.07 -13.46 -6.19
CA VAL A 166 7.70 -12.28 -5.57
C VAL A 166 7.10 -12.03 -4.18
N LEU A 167 5.77 -12.16 -4.04
CA LEU A 167 5.12 -12.03 -2.74
C LEU A 167 5.63 -13.07 -1.75
N GLN A 168 5.80 -14.34 -2.19
CA GLN A 168 6.36 -15.41 -1.35
C GLN A 168 7.79 -15.07 -0.90
N ALA A 169 8.64 -14.56 -1.78
CA ALA A 169 10.01 -14.16 -1.43
C ALA A 169 10.02 -13.03 -0.40
N VAL A 170 9.20 -11.99 -0.59
CA VAL A 170 9.10 -10.87 0.36
C VAL A 170 8.57 -11.33 1.72
N VAL A 171 7.51 -12.15 1.75
CA VAL A 171 6.96 -12.71 3.01
C VAL A 171 7.99 -13.58 3.72
N THR A 172 8.78 -14.36 2.97
CA THR A 172 9.88 -15.17 3.55
C THR A 172 10.95 -14.27 4.18
N ASN A 173 11.31 -13.14 3.54
CA ASN A 173 12.29 -12.20 4.10
C ASN A 173 11.74 -11.52 5.37
N ILE A 174 10.45 -11.19 5.40
CA ILE A 174 9.80 -10.65 6.61
C ILE A 174 9.89 -11.68 7.76
N LYS A 175 9.57 -12.95 7.51
CA LYS A 175 9.70 -14.00 8.53
C LYS A 175 11.11 -14.13 9.05
N LYS A 176 12.10 -14.23 8.17
CA LYS A 176 13.52 -14.30 8.57
C LYS A 176 13.92 -13.13 9.46
N SER A 177 13.48 -11.91 9.12
CA SER A 177 13.73 -10.72 9.93
C SER A 177 13.10 -10.82 11.32
N VAL A 178 11.93 -11.46 11.47
CA VAL A 178 11.29 -11.67 12.79
C VAL A 178 11.95 -12.81 13.56
N GLU A 179 12.43 -13.84 12.88
CA GLU A 179 13.19 -14.94 13.50
C GLU A 179 14.53 -14.45 14.06
N GLU A 180 15.20 -13.53 13.34
CA GLU A 180 16.46 -12.92 13.76
C GLU A 180 16.26 -11.85 14.86
N PHE A 181 15.21 -11.04 14.73
CA PHE A 181 14.85 -9.98 15.68
C PHE A 181 13.38 -10.16 16.11
N PRO A 182 13.12 -10.97 17.16
CA PRO A 182 11.77 -11.33 17.59
C PRO A 182 10.92 -10.12 17.97
N ARG A 183 9.80 -9.95 17.29
CA ARG A 183 8.82 -8.87 17.51
C ARG A 183 7.48 -9.21 16.92
N GLU A 184 6.44 -8.57 17.41
CA GLU A 184 5.10 -8.64 16.84
C GLU A 184 5.02 -7.78 15.58
N ILE A 185 4.49 -8.33 14.49
CA ILE A 185 4.32 -7.61 13.23
C ILE A 185 2.91 -7.74 12.66
N TYR A 186 2.53 -6.76 11.84
CA TYR A 186 1.27 -6.71 11.13
C TYR A 186 1.51 -6.54 9.63
N CYS A 187 0.91 -7.41 8.81
CA CYS A 187 0.92 -7.29 7.35
C CYS A 187 -0.47 -6.92 6.86
N ILE A 188 -0.62 -5.73 6.27
CA ILE A 188 -1.85 -5.25 5.65
C ILE A 188 -1.81 -5.64 4.17
N TYR A 189 -2.77 -6.46 3.73
CA TYR A 189 -2.86 -6.86 2.33
C TYR A 189 -4.21 -6.42 1.74
N LEU A 190 -4.21 -5.34 0.97
CA LEU A 190 -5.39 -4.86 0.23
C LEU A 190 -5.50 -5.56 -1.12
N ASN A 191 -6.75 -5.74 -1.60
CA ASN A 191 -7.07 -6.52 -2.79
C ASN A 191 -6.34 -7.88 -2.82
N PRO A 192 -6.54 -8.74 -1.80
CA PRO A 192 -5.67 -9.87 -1.47
C PRO A 192 -5.90 -11.07 -2.39
N LYS A 193 -5.33 -11.03 -3.60
CA LYS A 193 -5.45 -12.11 -4.61
C LYS A 193 -4.73 -13.39 -4.17
N TYR A 194 -3.59 -13.26 -3.50
CA TYR A 194 -2.70 -14.36 -3.13
C TYR A 194 -2.62 -14.55 -1.61
N LYS A 195 -3.77 -14.45 -0.93
CA LYS A 195 -3.86 -14.55 0.54
C LYS A 195 -3.25 -15.83 1.11
N ALA A 196 -3.30 -16.93 0.35
CA ALA A 196 -2.72 -18.21 0.74
C ALA A 196 -1.21 -18.13 1.06
N VAL A 197 -0.47 -17.18 0.44
CA VAL A 197 0.94 -16.96 0.73
C VAL A 197 1.15 -16.62 2.21
N PHE A 198 0.35 -15.72 2.78
CA PHE A 198 0.45 -15.37 4.20
C PHE A 198 0.02 -16.53 5.09
N GLU A 199 -1.11 -17.17 4.79
CA GLU A 199 -1.69 -18.26 5.58
C GLU A 199 -0.73 -19.46 5.65
N GLN A 200 -0.12 -19.87 4.53
CA GLN A 200 0.87 -20.97 4.45
C GLN A 200 2.19 -20.64 5.16
N ASN A 201 2.52 -19.37 5.33
CA ASN A 201 3.69 -18.91 6.06
C ASN A 201 3.45 -18.70 7.56
N GLY A 202 2.28 -19.09 8.09
CA GLY A 202 1.97 -19.05 9.52
C GLY A 202 1.40 -17.73 10.03
N PHE A 203 1.12 -16.78 9.14
CA PHE A 203 0.43 -15.55 9.50
C PHE A 203 -1.03 -15.81 9.84
N ARG A 204 -1.54 -15.20 10.90
CA ARG A 204 -2.92 -15.34 11.36
C ARG A 204 -3.71 -14.08 11.03
N VAL A 205 -4.98 -14.26 10.62
CA VAL A 205 -5.87 -13.12 10.38
C VAL A 205 -6.13 -12.38 11.69
N PHE A 206 -5.76 -11.11 11.74
CA PHE A 206 -6.05 -10.19 12.84
C PHE A 206 -7.34 -9.42 12.61
N TYR A 207 -7.52 -8.90 11.38
CA TYR A 207 -8.71 -8.14 10.98
C TYR A 207 -9.02 -8.33 9.51
N THR A 208 -10.30 -8.24 9.16
CA THR A 208 -10.78 -8.33 7.77
C THR A 208 -11.67 -7.15 7.44
N GLU A 209 -11.27 -6.35 6.45
CA GLU A 209 -12.08 -5.26 5.89
C GLU A 209 -12.93 -5.81 4.74
N LYS A 210 -14.24 -5.89 4.96
CA LYS A 210 -15.18 -6.47 3.99
C LYS A 210 -16.40 -5.56 3.80
N ASN A 211 -16.71 -5.27 2.55
CA ASN A 211 -17.91 -4.52 2.17
C ASN A 211 -18.84 -5.37 1.32
N LYS A 212 -20.02 -5.71 1.85
CA LYS A 212 -20.99 -6.62 1.22
C LYS A 212 -20.34 -7.92 0.75
N ARG A 213 -20.08 -8.03 -0.58
CA ARG A 213 -19.50 -9.20 -1.25
C ARG A 213 -18.03 -9.03 -1.59
N TYR A 214 -17.44 -7.85 -1.32
CA TYR A 214 -16.07 -7.54 -1.70
C TYR A 214 -15.14 -7.54 -0.49
N LEU A 215 -14.10 -8.36 -0.57
CA LEU A 215 -13.00 -8.37 0.39
C LEU A 215 -12.02 -7.25 0.00
N GLU A 216 -12.06 -6.16 0.77
CA GLU A 216 -11.17 -5.01 0.54
C GLU A 216 -9.75 -5.30 0.98
N GLY A 217 -9.59 -5.93 2.14
CA GLY A 217 -8.27 -6.22 2.68
C GLY A 217 -8.29 -7.11 3.92
N ILE A 218 -7.10 -7.57 4.28
CA ILE A 218 -6.84 -8.38 5.47
C ILE A 218 -5.65 -7.76 6.19
N ILE A 219 -5.72 -7.68 7.52
CA ILE A 219 -4.55 -7.49 8.37
C ILE A 219 -4.19 -8.86 8.92
N TYR A 220 -2.99 -9.29 8.65
CA TYR A 220 -2.38 -10.47 9.26
C TYR A 220 -1.48 -10.04 10.40
N LYS A 221 -1.34 -10.94 11.39
CA LYS A 221 -0.41 -10.84 12.52
C LYS A 221 0.51 -12.04 12.50
N TYR A 222 1.77 -11.81 12.84
CA TYR A 222 2.79 -12.86 13.00
C TYR A 222 3.58 -12.63 14.29
#